data_4c0296c3cef7c2d71963c3d5842cdb63
#
_entry.id   4c0296c3cef7c2d71963c3d5842cdb63
#
_cell.length_a   1.000
_cell.length_b   1.000
_cell.length_c   1.000
_cell.angle_alpha   90.00
_cell.angle_beta   90.00
_cell.angle_gamma   90.00
#
_symmetry.space_group_name_H-M   'P 1'
#
loop_
_entity.id
_entity.type
_entity.pdbx_description
1 polymer ?
#
loop_
_entity_poly.entity_id
_entity_poly.type
_entity_poly.pdbx_seq_one_letter_code
_entity_poly.pdbx_strand_id
1 'polypeptide(L)'
;MIVVHHEDTLLQDLGGGNTRRILAWNDDLMLVEVGFDSGTVGATHSHVHTQSSFVLSGRFKYTIEDETVEIGPGDSVIVPSGKLHGTVCIEAGKLLDVFTPARQDFITRT
;
A
#
# COMPACT_ATOMS: atom_id res chain seq x y z
N MET A 1 -8.81 -18.10 -13.72
CA MET A 1 -7.87 -17.86 -12.60
C MET A 1 -6.75 -16.95 -13.08
N ILE A 2 -6.39 -15.97 -12.26
CA ILE A 2 -5.25 -15.08 -12.54
C ILE A 2 -4.16 -15.43 -11.54
N VAL A 3 -2.97 -15.74 -12.03
CA VAL A 3 -1.82 -16.07 -11.19
C VAL A 3 -0.68 -15.13 -11.57
N VAL A 4 -0.07 -14.52 -10.57
CA VAL A 4 1.11 -13.68 -10.75
C VAL A 4 2.22 -14.23 -9.87
N HIS A 5 3.33 -14.61 -10.49
CA HIS A 5 4.52 -15.01 -9.74
C HIS A 5 5.31 -13.76 -9.34
N HIS A 6 5.77 -13.70 -8.11
CA HIS A 6 6.48 -12.52 -7.58
C HIS A 6 7.69 -12.16 -8.45
N GLU A 7 8.42 -13.17 -8.92
CA GLU A 7 9.61 -12.98 -9.77
C GLU A 7 9.30 -12.34 -11.13
N ASP A 8 8.05 -12.40 -11.57
CA ASP A 8 7.62 -11.80 -12.84
C ASP A 8 7.06 -10.38 -12.66
N THR A 9 6.99 -9.90 -11.45
CA THR A 9 6.50 -8.54 -11.17
C THR A 9 7.60 -7.51 -11.38
N LEU A 10 7.19 -6.29 -11.74
CA LEU A 10 8.10 -5.18 -11.93
C LEU A 10 8.19 -4.35 -10.66
N LEU A 11 9.41 -4.16 -10.16
CA LEU A 11 9.64 -3.22 -9.07
C LEU A 11 9.62 -1.80 -9.62
N GLN A 12 8.71 -0.99 -9.13
CA GLN A 12 8.61 0.43 -9.47
C GLN A 12 9.21 1.25 -8.34
N ASP A 13 10.20 2.09 -8.66
CA ASP A 13 10.77 3.03 -7.71
C ASP A 13 9.95 4.31 -7.76
N LEU A 14 9.26 4.63 -6.64
CA LEU A 14 8.41 5.80 -6.54
C LEU A 14 9.17 7.02 -6.01
N GLY A 15 10.46 6.85 -5.68
CA GLY A 15 11.27 7.88 -5.07
C GLY A 15 11.08 7.98 -3.56
N GLY A 16 11.96 8.74 -2.91
CA GLY A 16 11.86 9.01 -1.46
C GLY A 16 11.96 7.78 -0.55
N GLY A 17 12.46 6.66 -1.06
CA GLY A 17 12.55 5.41 -0.29
C GLY A 17 11.31 4.53 -0.38
N ASN A 18 10.44 4.79 -1.34
CA ASN A 18 9.17 4.09 -1.52
C ASN A 18 9.19 3.31 -2.84
N THR A 19 8.79 2.05 -2.80
CA THR A 19 8.72 1.17 -3.98
C THR A 19 7.36 0.50 -4.05
N ARG A 20 7.02 -0.02 -5.24
CA ARG A 20 5.74 -0.68 -5.47
C ARG A 20 5.91 -1.84 -6.44
N ARG A 21 5.23 -2.96 -6.13
CA ARG A 21 5.00 -4.08 -7.05
C ARG A 21 3.52 -4.33 -7.14
N ILE A 22 2.97 -4.34 -8.35
CA ILE A 22 1.57 -4.74 -8.57
C ILE A 22 1.56 -6.26 -8.67
N LEU A 23 0.77 -6.89 -7.79
CA LEU A 23 0.59 -8.33 -7.75
C LEU A 23 -0.66 -8.72 -8.53
N ALA A 24 -1.34 -9.81 -8.15
CA ALA A 24 -2.54 -10.24 -8.86
C ALA A 24 -3.65 -9.18 -8.76
N TRP A 25 -4.33 -8.95 -9.86
CA TRP A 25 -5.44 -7.99 -9.90
C TRP A 25 -6.40 -8.28 -11.04
N ASN A 26 -7.61 -7.82 -10.86
CA ASN A 26 -8.61 -7.65 -11.91
C ASN A 26 -9.32 -6.30 -11.66
N ASP A 27 -10.38 -6.00 -12.38
CA ASP A 27 -11.05 -4.69 -12.23
C ASP A 27 -11.63 -4.48 -10.82
N ASP A 28 -11.97 -5.54 -10.11
CA ASP A 28 -12.63 -5.48 -8.80
C ASP A 28 -11.68 -5.48 -7.61
N LEU A 29 -10.47 -6.02 -7.78
CA LEU A 29 -9.54 -6.24 -6.67
C LEU A 29 -8.10 -6.18 -7.16
N MET A 30 -7.26 -5.49 -6.40
CA MET A 30 -5.84 -5.37 -6.71
C MET A 30 -5.00 -5.53 -5.45
N LEU A 31 -3.97 -6.38 -5.54
CA LEU A 31 -2.95 -6.53 -4.50
C LEU A 31 -1.70 -5.79 -4.92
N VAL A 32 -1.13 -5.03 -3.98
CA VAL A 32 0.08 -4.24 -4.22
C VAL A 32 1.03 -4.41 -3.04
N GLU A 33 2.27 -4.76 -3.33
CA GLU A 33 3.34 -4.80 -2.33
C GLU A 33 4.07 -3.46 -2.34
N VAL A 34 4.09 -2.78 -1.21
CA VAL A 34 4.69 -1.45 -1.10
C VAL A 34 5.86 -1.52 -0.14
N GLY A 35 7.05 -1.16 -0.61
CA GLY A 35 8.27 -1.14 0.18
C GLY A 35 8.57 0.27 0.70
N PHE A 36 9.15 0.33 1.90
CA PHE A 36 9.49 1.58 2.57
C PHE A 36 10.87 1.46 3.22
N ASP A 37 11.74 2.43 2.95
CA ASP A 37 12.93 2.64 3.77
C ASP A 37 12.52 3.32 5.07
N SER A 38 13.34 3.14 6.12
CA SER A 38 13.12 3.80 7.40
C SER A 38 13.03 5.32 7.22
N GLY A 39 12.03 5.94 7.84
CA GLY A 39 11.77 7.37 7.75
C GLY A 39 10.97 7.81 6.54
N THR A 40 10.67 6.91 5.61
CA THR A 40 9.88 7.24 4.43
C THR A 40 8.46 7.64 4.83
N VAL A 41 7.97 8.69 4.19
CA VAL A 41 6.61 9.19 4.41
C VAL A 41 5.75 8.83 3.21
N GLY A 42 4.68 8.08 3.44
CA GLY A 42 3.60 7.94 2.48
C GLY A 42 2.66 9.12 2.64
N ALA A 43 2.67 10.02 1.66
CA ALA A 43 1.95 11.30 1.76
C ALA A 43 0.46 11.09 2.04
N THR A 44 -0.10 11.97 2.86
CA THR A 44 -1.54 11.96 3.15
C THR A 44 -2.33 12.23 1.88
N HIS A 45 -3.29 11.35 1.59
CA HIS A 45 -4.14 11.43 0.40
C HIS A 45 -5.46 10.71 0.65
N SER A 46 -6.36 10.80 -0.29
CA SER A 46 -7.61 10.05 -0.28
C SER A 46 -7.92 9.53 -1.68
N HIS A 47 -8.71 8.49 -1.75
CA HIS A 47 -9.19 7.91 -3.00
C HIS A 47 -10.53 7.19 -2.77
N VAL A 48 -11.28 6.98 -3.84
CA VAL A 48 -12.59 6.32 -3.76
C VAL A 48 -12.49 4.85 -3.38
N HIS A 49 -11.33 4.23 -3.60
CA HIS A 49 -11.11 2.82 -3.31
C HIS A 49 -11.16 2.55 -1.81
N THR A 50 -11.75 1.43 -1.43
CA THR A 50 -11.55 0.88 -0.08
C THR A 50 -10.21 0.16 -0.09
N GLN A 51 -9.43 0.37 0.95
CA GLN A 51 -8.08 -0.19 1.06
C GLN A 51 -7.95 -0.98 2.36
N SER A 52 -7.29 -2.14 2.27
CA SER A 52 -6.76 -2.84 3.43
C SER A 52 -5.25 -2.83 3.34
N SER A 53 -4.56 -2.54 4.44
CA SER A 53 -3.11 -2.66 4.52
C SER A 53 -2.76 -3.72 5.56
N PHE A 54 -1.89 -4.65 5.18
CA PHE A 54 -1.37 -5.70 6.04
C PHE A 54 0.15 -5.54 6.14
N VAL A 55 0.69 -5.53 7.36
CA VAL A 55 2.13 -5.39 7.55
C VAL A 55 2.82 -6.72 7.34
N LEU A 56 3.64 -6.81 6.29
CA LEU A 56 4.49 -7.98 6.02
C LEU A 56 5.76 -7.92 6.88
N SER A 57 6.37 -6.75 6.98
CA SER A 57 7.59 -6.52 7.76
C SER A 57 7.70 -5.04 8.12
N GLY A 58 8.56 -4.74 9.10
CA GLY A 58 8.79 -3.36 9.53
C GLY A 58 7.74 -2.85 10.52
N ARG A 59 7.80 -1.56 10.80
CA ARG A 59 6.86 -0.88 11.69
C ARG A 59 6.47 0.47 11.09
N PHE A 60 5.20 0.83 11.30
CA PHE A 60 4.61 2.01 10.66
C PHE A 60 3.71 2.76 11.64
N LYS A 61 3.71 4.08 11.53
CA LYS A 61 2.63 4.92 12.04
C LYS A 61 1.62 5.10 10.92
N TYR A 62 0.40 4.69 11.15
CA TYR A 62 -0.67 4.75 10.16
C TYR A 62 -1.73 5.73 10.66
N THR A 63 -2.03 6.74 9.84
CA THR A 63 -3.00 7.78 10.18
C THR A 63 -4.19 7.70 9.24
N ILE A 64 -5.38 7.62 9.78
CA ILE A 64 -6.64 7.73 9.04
C ILE A 64 -7.43 8.84 9.69
N GLU A 65 -7.72 9.89 8.93
CA GLU A 65 -8.32 11.12 9.43
C GLU A 65 -7.52 11.67 10.61
N ASP A 66 -8.10 11.75 11.80
CA ASP A 66 -7.46 12.25 13.01
C ASP A 66 -6.93 11.17 13.96
N GLU A 67 -7.03 9.89 13.54
CA GLU A 67 -6.53 8.76 14.33
C GLU A 67 -5.17 8.29 13.82
N THR A 68 -4.24 8.08 14.74
CA THR A 68 -2.92 7.51 14.42
C THR A 68 -2.67 6.29 15.29
N VAL A 69 -2.24 5.20 14.66
CA VAL A 69 -1.84 3.96 15.34
C VAL A 69 -0.46 3.54 14.88
N GLU A 70 0.27 2.85 15.75
CA GLU A 70 1.52 2.19 15.39
C GLU A 70 1.21 0.71 15.16
N ILE A 71 1.63 0.19 14.01
CA ILE A 71 1.39 -1.19 13.59
C ILE A 71 2.70 -1.87 13.20
N GLY A 72 2.75 -3.17 13.41
CA GLY A 72 3.90 -4.02 13.10
C GLY A 72 3.48 -5.31 12.40
N PRO A 73 4.41 -6.24 12.17
CA PRO A 73 4.16 -7.44 11.37
C PRO A 73 2.93 -8.21 11.82
N GLY A 74 2.07 -8.54 10.86
CA GLY A 74 0.82 -9.25 11.13
C GLY A 74 -0.38 -8.36 11.44
N ASP A 75 -0.17 -7.08 11.71
CA ASP A 75 -1.26 -6.14 11.95
C ASP A 75 -1.87 -5.66 10.63
N SER A 76 -3.12 -5.26 10.70
CA SER A 76 -3.82 -4.77 9.51
C SER A 76 -4.79 -3.64 9.85
N VAL A 77 -5.08 -2.82 8.84
CA VAL A 77 -6.03 -1.72 8.95
C VAL A 77 -6.95 -1.72 7.74
N ILE A 78 -8.14 -1.15 7.91
CA ILE A 78 -9.05 -0.83 6.80
C ILE A 78 -9.12 0.68 6.67
N VAL A 79 -8.93 1.16 5.46
CA VAL A 79 -9.15 2.56 5.08
C VAL A 79 -10.46 2.62 4.29
N PRO A 80 -11.53 3.16 4.88
CA PRO A 80 -12.79 3.29 4.15
C PRO A 80 -12.65 4.24 2.96
N SER A 81 -13.51 4.05 1.96
CA SER A 81 -13.55 4.90 0.77
C SER A 81 -13.57 6.39 1.15
N GLY A 82 -12.72 7.17 0.50
CA GLY A 82 -12.70 8.63 0.62
C GLY A 82 -12.02 9.20 1.86
N LYS A 83 -11.54 8.35 2.78
CA LYS A 83 -10.90 8.84 4.01
C LYS A 83 -9.45 9.24 3.75
N LEU A 84 -9.06 10.39 4.30
CA LEU A 84 -7.66 10.84 4.28
C LEU A 84 -6.80 9.87 5.09
N HIS A 85 -5.70 9.44 4.52
CA HIS A 85 -4.79 8.52 5.20
C HIS A 85 -3.35 8.73 4.73
N GLY A 86 -2.43 8.32 5.57
CA GLY A 86 -1.00 8.37 5.28
C GLY A 86 -0.23 7.50 6.25
N THR A 87 1.03 7.26 5.93
CA THR A 87 1.92 6.42 6.73
C THR A 87 3.27 7.06 6.91
N VAL A 88 3.91 6.75 8.04
CA VAL A 88 5.33 7.02 8.26
C VAL A 88 6.00 5.70 8.62
N CYS A 89 7.03 5.34 7.87
CA CYS A 89 7.79 4.14 8.15
C CYS A 89 8.77 4.38 9.30
N ILE A 90 8.60 3.63 10.40
CA ILE A 90 9.50 3.71 11.56
C ILE A 90 10.68 2.77 11.35
N GLU A 91 10.41 1.52 10.99
CA GLU A 91 11.42 0.52 10.64
C GLU A 91 11.15 0.05 9.23
N ALA A 92 12.18 0.01 8.40
CA ALA A 92 12.08 -0.40 7.00
C ALA A 92 11.32 -1.71 6.86
N GLY A 93 10.45 -1.79 5.87
CA GLY A 93 9.63 -2.97 5.65
C GLY A 93 8.66 -2.84 4.50
N LYS A 94 7.66 -3.70 4.52
CA LYS A 94 6.68 -3.80 3.43
C LYS A 94 5.27 -3.90 3.95
N LEU A 95 4.37 -3.23 3.24
CA LEU A 95 2.93 -3.39 3.39
C LEU A 95 2.39 -4.18 2.20
N LEU A 96 1.40 -5.01 2.44
CA LEU A 96 0.52 -5.53 1.39
C LEU A 96 -0.74 -4.69 1.39
N ASP A 97 -0.95 -3.93 0.34
CA ASP A 97 -2.14 -3.11 0.16
C ASP A 97 -3.11 -3.84 -0.78
N VAL A 98 -4.37 -3.88 -0.38
CA VAL A 98 -5.45 -4.48 -1.16
C VAL A 98 -6.48 -3.40 -1.45
N PHE A 99 -6.79 -3.21 -2.72
CA PHE A 99 -7.72 -2.18 -3.18
C PHE A 99 -8.95 -2.79 -3.84
N THR A 100 -10.10 -2.21 -3.58
CA THR A 100 -11.32 -2.51 -4.32
C THR A 100 -12.08 -1.20 -4.64
N PRO A 101 -12.38 -0.92 -5.90
CA PRO A 101 -11.90 -1.61 -7.11
C PRO A 101 -10.40 -1.43 -7.34
N ALA A 102 -9.89 -1.96 -8.42
CA ALA A 102 -8.48 -1.82 -8.75
C ALA A 102 -8.07 -0.35 -8.96
N ARG A 103 -6.82 -0.05 -8.62
CA ARG A 103 -6.20 1.27 -8.83
C ARG A 103 -5.81 1.41 -10.31
N GLN A 104 -6.72 1.88 -11.14
CA GLN A 104 -6.46 2.08 -12.57
C GLN A 104 -5.34 3.09 -12.81
N ASP A 105 -5.20 4.05 -11.90
CA ASP A 105 -4.12 5.04 -11.93
C ASP A 105 -2.72 4.42 -11.79
N PHE A 106 -2.60 3.23 -11.16
CA PHE A 106 -1.33 2.52 -11.07
C PHE A 106 -0.94 1.86 -12.38
N ILE A 107 -1.89 1.58 -13.25
CA ILE A 107 -1.72 0.80 -14.47
C ILE A 107 -1.75 1.66 -15.72
N THR A 108 -2.54 2.74 -15.71
CA THR A 108 -2.72 3.61 -16.86
C THR A 108 -1.39 4.19 -17.33
N ARG A 109 -1.16 4.11 -18.63
CA ARG A 109 -0.02 4.73 -19.31
C ARG A 109 -0.48 5.94 -20.09
N THR A 110 0.27 7.00 -19.99
CA THR A 110 0.03 8.20 -20.79
C THR A 110 1.26 8.59 -21.56
#